data_a39182c952efdc6b3d9087316e427434
#
_entry.id   a39182c952efdc6b3d9087316e427434
#
_cell.length_a   1.000
_cell.length_b   1.000
_cell.length_c   1.000
_cell.angle_alpha   90.00
_cell.angle_beta   90.00
_cell.angle_gamma   90.00
#
_symmetry.space_group_name_H-M   'P 1'
#
loop_
_entity.id
_entity.type
_entity.pdbx_description
1 polymer ?
#
loop_
_entity_poly.entity_id
_entity_poly.type
_entity_poly.pdbx_seq_one_letter_code
_entity_poly.pdbx_strand_id
1 'polypeptide(L)'
;LYMLGAAMAALAVDPVMFVSSRLLQGVSVCCTAVVAFSGVRDRLSGNEAARAFGFLNGTLNIVPALAPLLGGLLAEAFGWRAPFWFLALYGLLVLVLIIMFLPETRPANTQPINGLPIKNYLRILRDSRFLVFALVNAGAMGMALTYVSLAPNVLMVDAGLSPLQFSLAFGANGFWIMAVSFFANRIIQKVGRPTCLMIGSLLMALGCFGLLFGLTQLSVDVQHHWLVYMLPVASACAGLAFMMGPATSYALEPYANEAGVASALVGFVQMAGGAALGLLAMALPIEPKLSLAIVMLAVYWRGKRAEPVNMSAASWKKYTNNGK
;
A
#
# COMPACT_ATOMS: atom_id res chain seq x y z
N LEU A 1 -21.59 7.94 0.56
CA LEU A 1 -20.66 8.43 -0.48
C LEU A 1 -20.02 7.27 -1.24
N TYR A 2 -19.42 6.26 -0.57
CA TYR A 2 -18.77 5.11 -1.24
C TYR A 2 -19.70 4.38 -2.21
N MET A 3 -20.90 4.03 -1.75
CA MET A 3 -21.94 3.37 -2.54
C MET A 3 -22.32 4.18 -3.78
N LEU A 4 -22.50 5.51 -3.62
CA LEU A 4 -22.79 6.41 -4.75
C LEU A 4 -21.64 6.41 -5.77
N GLY A 5 -20.40 6.51 -5.30
CA GLY A 5 -19.23 6.41 -6.17
C GLY A 5 -19.16 5.07 -6.91
N ALA A 6 -19.47 3.95 -6.24
CA ALA A 6 -19.49 2.63 -6.88
C ALA A 6 -20.60 2.53 -7.95
N ALA A 7 -21.80 3.02 -7.66
CA ALA A 7 -22.88 3.06 -8.64
C ALA A 7 -22.55 3.97 -9.84
N MET A 8 -21.97 5.16 -9.59
CA MET A 8 -21.47 6.03 -10.66
C MET A 8 -20.41 5.35 -11.54
N ALA A 9 -19.50 4.57 -10.95
CA ALA A 9 -18.50 3.82 -11.71
C ALA A 9 -19.15 2.75 -12.61
N ALA A 10 -20.17 2.04 -12.08
CA ALA A 10 -20.92 1.04 -12.82
C ALA A 10 -21.70 1.64 -14.01
N LEU A 11 -22.20 2.85 -13.83
CA LEU A 11 -22.99 3.59 -14.84
C LEU A 11 -22.12 4.46 -15.75
N ALA A 12 -20.82 4.52 -15.54
CA ALA A 12 -19.93 5.40 -16.29
C ALA A 12 -20.00 5.16 -17.81
N VAL A 13 -20.23 6.23 -18.54
CA VAL A 13 -20.31 6.27 -20.02
C VAL A 13 -19.06 6.90 -20.66
N ASP A 14 -18.28 7.64 -19.86
CA ASP A 14 -17.07 8.31 -20.28
C ASP A 14 -15.96 8.20 -19.21
N PRO A 15 -14.68 8.39 -19.58
CA PRO A 15 -13.56 8.30 -18.66
C PRO A 15 -13.59 9.32 -17.51
N VAL A 16 -14.13 10.52 -17.73
CA VAL A 16 -14.19 11.60 -16.72
C VAL A 16 -15.15 11.20 -15.61
N MET A 17 -16.33 10.71 -15.96
CA MET A 17 -17.32 10.19 -15.01
C MET A 17 -16.73 9.02 -14.20
N PHE A 18 -16.01 8.11 -14.87
CA PHE A 18 -15.35 6.97 -14.21
C PHE A 18 -14.29 7.43 -13.21
N VAL A 19 -13.37 8.31 -13.60
CA VAL A 19 -12.32 8.83 -12.72
C VAL A 19 -12.91 9.62 -11.55
N SER A 20 -13.92 10.46 -11.80
CA SER A 20 -14.63 11.21 -10.75
C SER A 20 -15.28 10.29 -9.72
N SER A 21 -15.89 9.20 -10.17
CA SER A 21 -16.47 8.18 -9.29
C SER A 21 -15.41 7.49 -8.42
N ARG A 22 -14.23 7.22 -8.97
CA ARG A 22 -13.09 6.64 -8.23
C ARG A 22 -12.52 7.61 -7.18
N LEU A 23 -12.45 8.90 -7.48
CA LEU A 23 -12.10 9.94 -6.52
C LEU A 23 -13.09 9.98 -5.35
N LEU A 24 -14.38 9.96 -5.64
CA LEU A 24 -15.43 9.93 -4.61
C LEU A 24 -15.33 8.69 -3.72
N GLN A 25 -15.07 7.51 -4.30
CA GLN A 25 -14.82 6.29 -3.55
C GLN A 25 -13.57 6.41 -2.66
N GLY A 26 -12.47 6.97 -3.19
CA GLY A 26 -11.22 7.16 -2.44
C GLY A 26 -11.41 8.05 -1.22
N VAL A 27 -12.06 9.19 -1.36
CA VAL A 27 -12.40 10.09 -0.24
C VAL A 27 -13.26 9.36 0.80
N SER A 28 -14.26 8.60 0.35
CA SER A 28 -15.16 7.86 1.24
C SER A 28 -14.43 6.79 2.04
N VAL A 29 -13.51 6.05 1.42
CA VAL A 29 -12.68 5.02 2.10
C VAL A 29 -11.78 5.65 3.15
N CYS A 30 -11.14 6.80 2.85
CA CYS A 30 -10.33 7.51 3.84
C CYS A 30 -11.15 7.91 5.07
N CYS A 31 -12.34 8.48 4.88
CA CYS A 31 -13.24 8.83 5.97
C CYS A 31 -13.66 7.60 6.78
N THR A 32 -14.02 6.51 6.11
CA THR A 32 -14.44 5.26 6.77
C THR A 32 -13.32 4.64 7.59
N ALA A 33 -12.09 4.62 7.07
CA ALA A 33 -10.93 4.11 7.78
C ALA A 33 -10.66 4.90 9.08
N VAL A 34 -10.68 6.24 9.01
CA VAL A 34 -10.49 7.10 10.19
C VAL A 34 -11.56 6.81 11.25
N VAL A 35 -12.83 6.72 10.85
CA VAL A 35 -13.94 6.43 11.78
C VAL A 35 -13.81 5.04 12.39
N ALA A 36 -13.46 4.02 11.60
CA ALA A 36 -13.30 2.66 12.10
C ALA A 36 -12.19 2.56 13.16
N PHE A 37 -11.02 3.15 12.88
CA PHE A 37 -9.89 3.13 13.84
C PHE A 37 -10.15 4.00 15.09
N SER A 38 -10.83 5.14 14.95
CA SER A 38 -11.21 5.94 16.11
C SER A 38 -12.28 5.27 16.96
N GLY A 39 -13.30 4.65 16.35
CA GLY A 39 -14.34 3.92 17.07
C GLY A 39 -13.80 2.77 17.93
N VAL A 40 -12.74 2.07 17.48
CA VAL A 40 -12.04 1.09 18.32
C VAL A 40 -11.42 1.76 19.55
N ARG A 41 -10.72 2.89 19.38
CA ARG A 41 -10.09 3.61 20.50
C ARG A 41 -11.11 4.22 21.46
N ASP A 42 -12.26 4.63 20.98
CA ASP A 42 -13.29 5.28 21.79
C ASP A 42 -14.01 4.28 22.70
N ARG A 43 -14.04 2.99 22.32
CA ARG A 43 -14.80 1.94 23.03
C ARG A 43 -13.92 0.91 23.72
N LEU A 44 -12.71 0.67 23.22
CA LEU A 44 -11.86 -0.41 23.67
C LEU A 44 -10.51 0.13 24.16
N SER A 45 -9.93 -0.53 25.18
CA SER A 45 -8.63 -0.18 25.75
C SER A 45 -7.78 -1.43 25.97
N GLY A 46 -6.46 -1.23 26.15
CA GLY A 46 -5.54 -2.31 26.49
C GLY A 46 -5.56 -3.48 25.49
N ASN A 47 -5.71 -4.70 26.01
CA ASN A 47 -5.66 -5.92 25.21
C ASN A 47 -6.84 -6.08 24.23
N GLU A 48 -8.01 -5.53 24.55
CA GLU A 48 -9.19 -5.59 23.69
C GLU A 48 -9.00 -4.72 22.46
N ALA A 49 -8.51 -3.50 22.64
CA ALA A 49 -8.16 -2.61 21.52
C ALA A 49 -7.08 -3.25 20.64
N ALA A 50 -6.05 -3.86 21.24
CA ALA A 50 -4.99 -4.56 20.49
C ALA A 50 -5.54 -5.71 19.64
N ARG A 51 -6.48 -6.50 20.16
CA ARG A 51 -7.15 -7.57 19.41
C ARG A 51 -7.98 -7.03 18.25
N ALA A 52 -8.76 -5.96 18.49
CA ALA A 52 -9.58 -5.33 17.45
C ALA A 52 -8.72 -4.75 16.32
N PHE A 53 -7.64 -4.04 16.64
CA PHE A 53 -6.69 -3.56 15.64
C PHE A 53 -5.99 -4.71 14.90
N GLY A 54 -5.64 -5.80 15.60
CA GLY A 54 -5.08 -7.00 14.99
C GLY A 54 -6.03 -7.61 13.96
N PHE A 55 -7.32 -7.70 14.28
CA PHE A 55 -8.35 -8.18 13.37
C PHE A 55 -8.54 -7.26 12.16
N LEU A 56 -8.64 -5.94 12.37
CA LEU A 56 -8.77 -4.96 11.29
C LEU A 56 -7.57 -5.03 10.32
N ASN A 57 -6.36 -5.03 10.87
CA ASN A 57 -5.15 -5.13 10.05
C ASN A 57 -5.03 -6.48 9.34
N GLY A 58 -5.43 -7.58 9.99
CA GLY A 58 -5.50 -8.90 9.37
C GLY A 58 -6.44 -8.91 8.16
N THR A 59 -7.63 -8.34 8.31
CA THR A 59 -8.61 -8.20 7.22
C THR A 59 -8.07 -7.37 6.06
N LEU A 60 -7.41 -6.23 6.35
CA LEU A 60 -6.80 -5.37 5.33
C LEU A 60 -5.72 -6.11 4.51
N ASN A 61 -5.04 -7.10 5.08
CA ASN A 61 -4.06 -7.91 4.36
C ASN A 61 -4.69 -9.03 3.50
N ILE A 62 -5.84 -9.57 3.91
CA ILE A 62 -6.51 -10.66 3.19
C ILE A 62 -7.25 -10.14 1.95
N VAL A 63 -7.90 -8.97 2.05
CA VAL A 63 -8.74 -8.42 0.98
C VAL A 63 -7.99 -8.25 -0.35
N PRO A 64 -6.77 -7.70 -0.41
CA PRO A 64 -6.04 -7.57 -1.67
C PRO A 64 -5.71 -8.92 -2.35
N ALA A 65 -5.65 -10.01 -1.60
CA ALA A 65 -5.44 -11.34 -2.14
C ALA A 65 -6.73 -11.92 -2.78
N LEU A 66 -7.88 -11.68 -2.15
CA LEU A 66 -9.17 -12.22 -2.60
C LEU A 66 -9.89 -11.34 -3.63
N ALA A 67 -9.74 -10.01 -3.53
CA ALA A 67 -10.48 -9.06 -4.35
C ALA A 67 -10.23 -9.22 -5.86
N PRO A 68 -9.01 -9.46 -6.36
CA PRO A 68 -8.78 -9.66 -7.79
C PRO A 68 -9.47 -10.92 -8.33
N LEU A 69 -9.47 -12.00 -7.55
CA LEU A 69 -10.14 -13.24 -7.91
C LEU A 69 -11.66 -13.03 -8.01
N LEU A 70 -12.26 -12.44 -6.99
CA LEU A 70 -13.70 -12.15 -6.98
C LEU A 70 -14.06 -11.17 -8.12
N GLY A 71 -13.27 -10.12 -8.29
CA GLY A 71 -13.46 -9.15 -9.36
C GLY A 71 -13.37 -9.75 -10.75
N GLY A 72 -12.39 -10.66 -10.97
CA GLY A 72 -12.21 -11.39 -12.22
C GLY A 72 -13.39 -12.30 -12.54
N LEU A 73 -13.84 -13.11 -11.57
CA LEU A 73 -15.01 -13.98 -11.73
C LEU A 73 -16.28 -13.20 -12.06
N LEU A 74 -16.51 -12.06 -11.37
CA LEU A 74 -17.66 -11.20 -11.65
C LEU A 74 -17.57 -10.55 -13.03
N ALA A 75 -16.38 -10.10 -13.42
CA ALA A 75 -16.18 -9.47 -14.72
C ALA A 75 -16.32 -10.48 -15.88
N GLU A 76 -15.87 -11.70 -15.71
CA GLU A 76 -16.01 -12.77 -16.71
C GLU A 76 -17.47 -13.21 -16.87
N ALA A 77 -18.22 -13.37 -15.75
CA ALA A 77 -19.59 -13.84 -15.77
C ALA A 77 -20.61 -12.78 -16.22
N PHE A 78 -20.40 -11.50 -15.82
CA PHE A 78 -21.41 -10.43 -15.93
C PHE A 78 -20.86 -9.14 -16.58
N GLY A 79 -19.60 -9.16 -17.05
CA GLY A 79 -18.95 -8.02 -17.67
C GLY A 79 -18.30 -7.06 -16.66
N TRP A 80 -17.49 -6.12 -17.19
CA TRP A 80 -16.61 -5.23 -16.40
C TRP A 80 -17.35 -4.30 -15.42
N ARG A 81 -18.64 -4.08 -15.59
CA ARG A 81 -19.47 -3.26 -14.70
C ARG A 81 -19.92 -4.01 -13.44
N ALA A 82 -19.92 -5.33 -13.47
CA ALA A 82 -20.43 -6.17 -12.37
C ALA A 82 -19.66 -6.00 -11.05
N PRO A 83 -18.32 -5.92 -11.01
CA PRO A 83 -17.59 -5.62 -9.79
C PRO A 83 -18.03 -4.31 -9.12
N PHE A 84 -18.36 -3.28 -9.88
CA PHE A 84 -18.81 -1.99 -9.32
C PHE A 84 -20.23 -2.06 -8.75
N TRP A 85 -21.13 -2.81 -9.39
CA TRP A 85 -22.44 -3.09 -8.82
C TRP A 85 -22.33 -3.92 -7.54
N PHE A 86 -21.45 -4.91 -7.52
CA PHE A 86 -21.17 -5.67 -6.30
C PHE A 86 -20.69 -4.76 -5.17
N LEU A 87 -19.76 -3.84 -5.44
CA LEU A 87 -19.27 -2.86 -4.46
C LEU A 87 -20.38 -1.90 -3.98
N ALA A 88 -21.29 -1.49 -4.86
CA ALA A 88 -22.43 -0.66 -4.50
C ALA A 88 -23.39 -1.40 -3.56
N LEU A 89 -23.73 -2.64 -3.88
CA LEU A 89 -24.59 -3.51 -3.05
C LEU A 89 -23.94 -3.84 -1.71
N TYR A 90 -22.65 -4.17 -1.72
CA TYR A 90 -21.88 -4.38 -0.50
C TYR A 90 -21.87 -3.13 0.39
N GLY A 91 -21.65 -1.96 -0.21
CA GLY A 91 -21.70 -0.68 0.51
C GLY A 91 -23.07 -0.40 1.11
N LEU A 92 -24.15 -0.76 0.41
CA LEU A 92 -25.52 -0.65 0.93
C LEU A 92 -25.74 -1.60 2.12
N LEU A 93 -25.31 -2.85 1.99
CA LEU A 93 -25.39 -3.84 3.08
C LEU A 93 -24.65 -3.33 4.32
N VAL A 94 -23.42 -2.88 4.16
CA VAL A 94 -22.61 -2.35 5.27
C VAL A 94 -23.28 -1.13 5.90
N LEU A 95 -23.86 -0.23 5.10
CA LEU A 95 -24.59 0.94 5.60
C LEU A 95 -25.78 0.52 6.47
N VAL A 96 -26.58 -0.44 6.01
CA VAL A 96 -27.71 -0.99 6.79
C VAL A 96 -27.24 -1.61 8.09
N LEU A 97 -26.18 -2.42 8.06
CA LEU A 97 -25.62 -3.01 9.26
C LEU A 97 -25.10 -1.96 10.26
N ILE A 98 -24.44 -0.91 9.77
CA ILE A 98 -23.96 0.18 10.62
C ILE A 98 -25.16 0.88 11.29
N ILE A 99 -26.21 1.22 10.55
CA ILE A 99 -27.40 1.89 11.10
C ILE A 99 -28.10 1.02 12.15
N MET A 100 -28.16 -0.31 11.92
CA MET A 100 -28.86 -1.22 12.82
C MET A 100 -28.05 -1.59 14.07
N PHE A 101 -26.72 -1.71 13.97
CA PHE A 101 -25.90 -2.35 15.01
C PHE A 101 -24.80 -1.47 15.59
N LEU A 102 -24.42 -0.37 14.95
CA LEU A 102 -23.32 0.48 15.44
C LEU A 102 -23.88 1.69 16.19
N PRO A 103 -23.83 1.70 17.54
CA PRO A 103 -24.21 2.87 18.31
C PRO A 103 -23.16 3.97 18.15
N GLU A 104 -23.53 5.23 18.51
CA GLU A 104 -22.58 6.34 18.57
C GLU A 104 -21.42 5.98 19.53
N THR A 105 -20.18 6.10 19.03
CA THR A 105 -18.98 5.73 19.77
C THR A 105 -18.27 6.93 20.38
N ARG A 106 -18.55 8.15 19.90
CA ARG A 106 -17.89 9.36 20.37
C ARG A 106 -18.21 9.63 21.85
N PRO A 107 -17.20 9.81 22.71
CA PRO A 107 -17.42 10.19 24.10
C PRO A 107 -18.12 11.56 24.20
N ALA A 108 -19.11 11.68 25.10
CA ALA A 108 -19.90 12.90 25.27
C ALA A 108 -19.04 14.14 25.63
N ASN A 109 -17.89 13.92 26.27
CA ASN A 109 -16.97 14.97 26.72
C ASN A 109 -15.88 15.30 25.70
N THR A 110 -15.98 14.83 24.45
CA THR A 110 -14.98 15.11 23.40
C THR A 110 -15.01 16.60 23.07
N GLN A 111 -13.96 17.32 23.41
CA GLN A 111 -13.82 18.72 23.03
C GLN A 111 -13.56 18.83 21.52
N PRO A 112 -14.19 19.80 20.84
CA PRO A 112 -13.91 20.05 19.45
C PRO A 112 -12.45 20.52 19.29
N ILE A 113 -11.72 19.94 18.35
CA ILE A 113 -10.39 20.41 18.00
C ILE A 113 -10.54 21.75 17.30
N ASN A 114 -10.09 22.82 17.91
CA ASN A 114 -10.10 24.17 17.33
C ASN A 114 -8.96 24.28 16.31
N GLY A 115 -9.28 24.12 15.03
CA GLY A 115 -8.40 24.31 13.90
C GLY A 115 -7.59 23.09 13.48
N LEU A 116 -7.08 23.12 12.26
CA LEU A 116 -6.16 22.10 11.73
C LEU A 116 -4.76 22.34 12.30
N PRO A 117 -4.07 21.33 12.81
CA PRO A 117 -2.71 21.47 13.37
C PRO A 117 -1.64 21.61 12.25
N ILE A 118 -1.83 22.53 11.31
CA ILE A 118 -0.99 22.70 10.13
C ILE A 118 0.49 22.90 10.52
N LYS A 119 0.76 23.64 11.60
CA LYS A 119 2.12 23.85 12.09
C LYS A 119 2.81 22.53 12.46
N ASN A 120 2.09 21.60 13.08
CA ASN A 120 2.63 20.29 13.45
C ASN A 120 2.88 19.43 12.21
N TYR A 121 1.98 19.44 11.22
CA TYR A 121 2.18 18.77 9.95
C TYR A 121 3.44 19.28 9.23
N LEU A 122 3.61 20.60 9.11
CA LEU A 122 4.77 21.21 8.46
C LEU A 122 6.07 20.95 9.21
N ARG A 123 6.04 20.92 10.55
CA ARG A 123 7.21 20.61 11.38
C ARG A 123 7.68 19.18 11.11
N ILE A 124 6.77 18.20 11.12
CA ILE A 124 7.09 16.80 10.88
C ILE A 124 7.57 16.59 9.45
N LEU A 125 6.93 17.22 8.46
CA LEU A 125 7.36 17.14 7.05
C LEU A 125 8.73 17.78 6.78
N ARG A 126 9.21 18.67 7.64
CA ARG A 126 10.56 19.26 7.53
C ARG A 126 11.63 18.42 8.20
N ASP A 127 11.25 17.42 8.99
CA ASP A 127 12.21 16.51 9.61
C ASP A 127 12.76 15.54 8.56
N SER A 128 14.07 15.63 8.33
CA SER A 128 14.76 14.77 7.36
C SER A 128 14.70 13.29 7.70
N ARG A 129 14.69 12.93 9.00
CA ARG A 129 14.57 11.55 9.45
C ARG A 129 13.20 10.99 9.09
N PHE A 130 12.14 11.75 9.39
CA PHE A 130 10.78 11.39 9.00
C PHE A 130 10.68 11.18 7.49
N LEU A 131 11.16 12.15 6.71
CA LEU A 131 11.09 12.12 5.24
C LEU A 131 11.85 10.93 4.65
N VAL A 132 13.03 10.59 5.19
CA VAL A 132 13.81 9.44 4.70
C VAL A 132 12.98 8.18 4.74
N PHE A 133 12.37 7.87 5.87
CA PHE A 133 11.60 6.63 6.04
C PHE A 133 10.20 6.70 5.41
N ALA A 134 9.55 7.86 5.42
CA ALA A 134 8.28 8.07 4.71
C ALA A 134 8.45 7.89 3.19
N LEU A 135 9.58 8.33 2.62
CA LEU A 135 9.92 8.13 1.21
C LEU A 135 10.31 6.68 0.87
N VAL A 136 10.83 5.90 1.83
CA VAL A 136 10.97 4.45 1.65
C VAL A 136 9.59 3.80 1.49
N ASN A 137 8.63 4.17 2.33
CA ASN A 137 7.24 3.71 2.21
C ASN A 137 6.59 4.15 0.89
N ALA A 138 6.80 5.42 0.50
CA ALA A 138 6.31 5.94 -0.78
C ALA A 138 6.89 5.18 -1.98
N GLY A 139 8.17 4.87 -1.94
CA GLY A 139 8.84 4.08 -2.97
C GLY A 139 8.29 2.65 -3.06
N ALA A 140 8.16 1.97 -1.91
CA ALA A 140 7.60 0.64 -1.84
C ALA A 140 6.15 0.60 -2.38
N MET A 141 5.32 1.57 -2.00
CA MET A 141 3.96 1.72 -2.54
C MET A 141 3.97 2.08 -4.02
N GLY A 142 4.90 2.94 -4.46
CA GLY A 142 5.07 3.31 -5.87
C GLY A 142 5.38 2.10 -6.74
N MET A 143 6.26 1.20 -6.29
CA MET A 143 6.51 -0.07 -6.98
C MET A 143 5.24 -0.91 -7.07
N ALA A 144 4.50 -1.05 -5.97
CA ALA A 144 3.25 -1.81 -5.96
C ALA A 144 2.20 -1.23 -6.91
N LEU A 145 2.00 0.10 -6.89
CA LEU A 145 1.05 0.78 -7.78
C LEU A 145 1.48 0.69 -9.25
N THR A 146 2.78 0.82 -9.55
CA THR A 146 3.32 0.64 -10.89
C THR A 146 3.07 -0.79 -11.40
N TYR A 147 3.39 -1.80 -10.57
CA TYR A 147 3.08 -3.19 -10.88
C TYR A 147 1.60 -3.41 -11.18
N VAL A 148 0.71 -2.96 -10.28
CA VAL A 148 -0.74 -3.12 -10.44
C VAL A 148 -1.25 -2.47 -11.73
N SER A 149 -0.72 -1.30 -12.08
CA SER A 149 -1.12 -0.55 -13.27
C SER A 149 -0.61 -1.18 -14.57
N LEU A 150 0.59 -1.75 -14.57
CA LEU A 150 1.20 -2.36 -15.75
C LEU A 150 0.82 -3.83 -15.95
N ALA A 151 0.44 -4.54 -14.88
CA ALA A 151 0.15 -5.96 -14.91
C ALA A 151 -0.89 -6.37 -15.97
N PRO A 152 -2.03 -5.67 -16.16
CA PRO A 152 -3.00 -6.05 -17.18
C PRO A 152 -2.39 -6.02 -18.59
N ASN A 153 -1.61 -4.99 -18.92
CA ASN A 153 -0.96 -4.89 -20.23
C ASN A 153 0.05 -6.02 -20.45
N VAL A 154 0.96 -6.22 -19.49
CA VAL A 154 2.02 -7.25 -19.60
C VAL A 154 1.46 -8.66 -19.57
N LEU A 155 0.44 -8.94 -18.74
CA LEU A 155 -0.05 -10.31 -18.56
C LEU A 155 -1.17 -10.68 -19.55
N MET A 156 -2.07 -9.75 -19.88
CA MET A 156 -3.20 -10.06 -20.77
C MET A 156 -2.88 -9.72 -22.23
N VAL A 157 -2.18 -8.61 -22.52
CA VAL A 157 -1.87 -8.20 -23.89
C VAL A 157 -0.60 -8.89 -24.37
N ASP A 158 0.52 -8.76 -23.64
CA ASP A 158 1.82 -9.29 -24.12
C ASP A 158 1.92 -10.81 -23.93
N ALA A 159 1.49 -11.34 -22.75
CA ALA A 159 1.57 -12.76 -22.43
C ALA A 159 0.31 -13.56 -22.80
N GLY A 160 -0.77 -12.89 -23.26
CA GLY A 160 -1.98 -13.55 -23.77
C GLY A 160 -2.83 -14.26 -22.72
N LEU A 161 -2.72 -13.91 -21.43
CA LEU A 161 -3.55 -14.54 -20.40
C LEU A 161 -5.02 -14.11 -20.50
N SER A 162 -5.93 -15.06 -20.28
CA SER A 162 -7.35 -14.76 -20.12
C SER A 162 -7.62 -13.95 -18.84
N PRO A 163 -8.75 -13.23 -18.74
CA PRO A 163 -9.11 -12.48 -17.51
C PRO A 163 -9.09 -13.33 -16.25
N LEU A 164 -9.50 -14.59 -16.33
CA LEU A 164 -9.47 -15.52 -15.19
C LEU A 164 -8.02 -15.91 -14.84
N GLN A 165 -7.18 -16.24 -15.82
CA GLN A 165 -5.77 -16.56 -15.60
C GLN A 165 -5.01 -15.37 -15.00
N PHE A 166 -5.27 -14.15 -15.49
CA PHE A 166 -4.76 -12.91 -14.91
C PHE A 166 -5.16 -12.79 -13.44
N SER A 167 -6.45 -12.97 -13.13
CA SER A 167 -6.97 -12.85 -11.76
C SER A 167 -6.37 -13.90 -10.82
N LEU A 168 -6.14 -15.13 -11.31
CA LEU A 168 -5.47 -16.18 -10.55
C LEU A 168 -4.00 -15.84 -10.28
N ALA A 169 -3.25 -15.42 -11.29
CA ALA A 169 -1.84 -15.02 -11.14
C ALA A 169 -1.69 -13.83 -10.20
N PHE A 170 -2.54 -12.82 -10.36
CA PHE A 170 -2.55 -11.63 -9.51
C PHE A 170 -2.97 -11.94 -8.07
N GLY A 171 -4.00 -12.76 -7.88
CA GLY A 171 -4.45 -13.25 -6.59
C GLY A 171 -3.39 -14.10 -5.88
N ALA A 172 -2.68 -14.99 -6.61
CA ALA A 172 -1.57 -15.77 -6.08
C ALA A 172 -0.44 -14.86 -5.55
N ASN A 173 -0.12 -13.77 -6.27
CA ASN A 173 0.83 -12.77 -5.77
C ASN A 173 0.32 -12.05 -4.50
N GLY A 174 -0.98 -11.78 -4.41
CA GLY A 174 -1.61 -11.24 -3.20
C GLY A 174 -1.44 -12.19 -2.00
N PHE A 175 -1.70 -13.49 -2.18
CA PHE A 175 -1.45 -14.53 -1.15
C PHE A 175 0.03 -14.62 -0.80
N TRP A 176 0.94 -14.49 -1.77
CA TRP A 176 2.37 -14.45 -1.54
C TRP A 176 2.76 -13.27 -0.63
N ILE A 177 2.28 -12.07 -0.94
CA ILE A 177 2.53 -10.87 -0.11
C ILE A 177 2.02 -11.08 1.32
N MET A 178 0.82 -11.65 1.47
CA MET A 178 0.23 -11.94 2.78
C MET A 178 1.10 -12.93 3.57
N ALA A 179 1.52 -14.03 2.95
CA ALA A 179 2.38 -15.03 3.58
C ALA A 179 3.72 -14.42 4.00
N VAL A 180 4.39 -13.70 3.11
CA VAL A 180 5.67 -13.03 3.40
C VAL A 180 5.51 -12.00 4.51
N SER A 181 4.44 -11.20 4.52
CA SER A 181 4.17 -10.21 5.58
C SER A 181 4.02 -10.87 6.96
N PHE A 182 3.34 -12.02 7.01
CA PHE A 182 3.22 -12.79 8.25
C PHE A 182 4.58 -13.29 8.76
N PHE A 183 5.42 -13.81 7.89
CA PHE A 183 6.78 -14.25 8.25
C PHE A 183 7.69 -13.06 8.55
N ALA A 184 7.61 -11.95 7.79
CA ALA A 184 8.38 -10.74 8.02
C ALA A 184 8.20 -10.21 9.45
N ASN A 185 6.96 -10.18 9.97
CA ASN A 185 6.68 -9.76 11.33
C ASN A 185 7.37 -10.63 12.40
N ARG A 186 7.49 -11.93 12.16
CA ARG A 186 8.24 -12.84 13.05
C ARG A 186 9.74 -12.66 12.92
N ILE A 187 10.22 -12.43 11.71
CA ILE A 187 11.65 -12.23 11.42
C ILE A 187 12.13 -10.92 12.02
N ILE A 188 11.36 -9.83 11.94
CA ILE A 188 11.69 -8.53 12.56
C ILE A 188 12.01 -8.68 14.05
N GLN A 189 11.24 -9.51 14.76
CA GLN A 189 11.47 -9.75 16.20
C GLN A 189 12.79 -10.47 16.49
N LYS A 190 13.29 -11.28 15.55
CA LYS A 190 14.54 -12.05 15.71
C LYS A 190 15.78 -11.31 15.23
N VAL A 191 15.72 -10.67 14.07
CA VAL A 191 16.87 -10.06 13.41
C VAL A 191 16.90 -8.54 13.49
N GLY A 192 15.83 -7.92 13.96
CA GLY A 192 15.69 -6.47 14.12
C GLY A 192 15.29 -5.73 12.84
N ARG A 193 14.88 -4.48 13.03
CA ARG A 193 14.39 -3.57 11.97
C ARG A 193 15.43 -3.27 10.88
N PRO A 194 16.73 -3.01 11.20
CA PRO A 194 17.72 -2.69 10.17
C PRO A 194 17.93 -3.83 9.18
N THR A 195 18.09 -5.06 9.71
CA THR A 195 18.28 -6.26 8.89
C THR A 195 17.08 -6.51 7.96
N CYS A 196 15.86 -6.26 8.44
CA CYS A 196 14.66 -6.38 7.60
C CYS A 196 14.62 -5.35 6.48
N LEU A 197 15.03 -4.10 6.73
CA LEU A 197 15.18 -3.09 5.66
C LEU A 197 16.20 -3.54 4.60
N MET A 198 17.33 -4.09 5.03
CA MET A 198 18.37 -4.62 4.14
C MET A 198 17.84 -5.79 3.31
N ILE A 199 17.19 -6.79 3.95
CA ILE A 199 16.56 -7.92 3.24
C ILE A 199 15.56 -7.42 2.21
N GLY A 200 14.69 -6.50 2.59
CA GLY A 200 13.70 -5.93 1.69
C GLY A 200 14.32 -5.19 0.51
N SER A 201 15.38 -4.40 0.76
CA SER A 201 16.12 -3.71 -0.31
C SER A 201 16.78 -4.71 -1.27
N LEU A 202 17.39 -5.78 -0.75
CA LEU A 202 18.02 -6.83 -1.58
C LEU A 202 16.99 -7.58 -2.43
N LEU A 203 15.82 -7.91 -1.88
CA LEU A 203 14.73 -8.54 -2.62
C LEU A 203 14.19 -7.63 -3.72
N MET A 204 14.15 -6.32 -3.47
CA MET A 204 13.78 -5.32 -4.47
C MET A 204 14.82 -5.26 -5.61
N ALA A 205 16.11 -5.29 -5.26
CA ALA A 205 17.19 -5.34 -6.25
C ALA A 205 17.16 -6.64 -7.06
N LEU A 206 16.86 -7.78 -6.43
CA LEU A 206 16.72 -9.06 -7.10
C LEU A 206 15.55 -9.05 -8.10
N GLY A 207 14.42 -8.44 -7.72
CA GLY A 207 13.29 -8.22 -8.64
C GLY A 207 13.67 -7.35 -9.84
N CYS A 208 14.37 -6.23 -9.59
CA CYS A 208 14.90 -5.37 -10.65
C CYS A 208 15.82 -6.14 -11.61
N PHE A 209 16.81 -6.85 -11.05
CA PHE A 209 17.74 -7.65 -11.84
C PHE A 209 17.04 -8.74 -12.64
N GLY A 210 16.06 -9.43 -12.05
CA GLY A 210 15.27 -10.45 -12.74
C GLY A 210 14.49 -9.91 -13.94
N LEU A 211 13.88 -8.72 -13.83
CA LEU A 211 13.21 -8.07 -14.96
C LEU A 211 14.21 -7.67 -16.05
N LEU A 212 15.34 -7.06 -15.69
CA LEU A 212 16.37 -6.67 -16.65
C LEU A 212 17.00 -7.89 -17.33
N PHE A 213 17.26 -8.95 -16.60
CA PHE A 213 17.76 -10.21 -17.16
C PHE A 213 16.74 -10.81 -18.15
N GLY A 214 15.45 -10.82 -17.78
CA GLY A 214 14.38 -11.27 -18.66
C GLY A 214 14.34 -10.50 -19.98
N LEU A 215 14.53 -9.18 -19.94
CA LEU A 215 14.51 -8.31 -21.12
C LEU A 215 15.75 -8.43 -22.02
N THR A 216 16.91 -8.73 -21.45
CA THR A 216 18.19 -8.62 -22.17
C THR A 216 18.80 -9.96 -22.58
N GLN A 217 18.53 -11.02 -21.83
CA GLN A 217 19.21 -12.32 -21.99
C GLN A 217 18.32 -13.44 -22.50
N LEU A 218 17.00 -13.29 -22.44
CA LEU A 218 16.07 -14.32 -22.90
C LEU A 218 15.64 -14.07 -24.37
N SER A 219 15.30 -15.14 -25.09
CA SER A 219 14.72 -15.04 -26.44
C SER A 219 13.35 -14.36 -26.38
N VAL A 220 12.95 -13.72 -27.46
CA VAL A 220 11.68 -12.98 -27.56
C VAL A 220 10.48 -13.83 -27.15
N ASP A 221 10.44 -15.10 -27.57
CA ASP A 221 9.36 -16.03 -27.22
C ASP A 221 9.27 -16.28 -25.71
N VAL A 222 10.41 -16.38 -25.04
CA VAL A 222 10.46 -16.58 -23.57
C VAL A 222 10.16 -15.30 -22.80
N GLN A 223 10.53 -14.14 -23.35
CA GLN A 223 10.24 -12.83 -22.72
C GLN A 223 8.74 -12.58 -22.53
N HIS A 224 7.89 -13.12 -23.40
CA HIS A 224 6.43 -13.01 -23.30
C HIS A 224 5.80 -14.01 -22.33
N HIS A 225 6.57 -14.96 -21.78
CA HIS A 225 6.04 -15.89 -20.81
C HIS A 225 5.74 -15.17 -19.48
N TRP A 226 4.54 -15.32 -18.95
CA TRP A 226 4.04 -14.61 -17.76
C TRP A 226 4.93 -14.76 -16.52
N LEU A 227 5.63 -15.88 -16.34
CA LEU A 227 6.54 -16.11 -15.21
C LEU A 227 7.76 -15.19 -15.24
N VAL A 228 8.24 -14.76 -16.42
CA VAL A 228 9.36 -13.84 -16.56
C VAL A 228 9.04 -12.47 -15.96
N TYR A 229 7.79 -12.10 -15.90
CA TYR A 229 7.31 -10.89 -15.20
C TYR A 229 6.96 -11.18 -13.76
N MET A 230 6.19 -12.23 -13.48
CA MET A 230 5.62 -12.47 -12.16
C MET A 230 6.65 -12.90 -11.10
N LEU A 231 7.70 -13.66 -11.45
CA LEU A 231 8.72 -14.08 -10.49
C LEU A 231 9.56 -12.90 -9.95
N PRO A 232 10.09 -12.00 -10.81
CA PRO A 232 10.75 -10.78 -10.34
C PRO A 232 9.82 -9.87 -9.52
N VAL A 233 8.56 -9.73 -9.94
CA VAL A 233 7.56 -8.96 -9.20
C VAL A 233 7.27 -9.59 -7.84
N ALA A 234 7.14 -10.89 -7.74
CA ALA A 234 6.94 -11.58 -6.46
C ALA A 234 8.11 -11.35 -5.49
N SER A 235 9.37 -11.33 -5.99
CA SER A 235 10.54 -10.94 -5.20
C SER A 235 10.43 -9.50 -4.70
N ALA A 236 10.09 -8.55 -5.58
CA ALA A 236 9.93 -7.14 -5.21
C ALA A 236 8.78 -6.92 -4.21
N CYS A 237 7.67 -7.64 -4.36
CA CYS A 237 6.55 -7.62 -3.42
C CYS A 237 6.94 -8.21 -2.04
N ALA A 238 7.78 -9.25 -2.01
CA ALA A 238 8.37 -9.71 -0.75
C ALA A 238 9.26 -8.62 -0.13
N GLY A 239 10.06 -7.93 -0.94
CA GLY A 239 10.87 -6.79 -0.51
C GLY A 239 10.04 -5.69 0.14
N LEU A 240 8.91 -5.32 -0.47
CA LEU A 240 7.93 -4.37 0.07
C LEU A 240 7.44 -4.80 1.46
N ALA A 241 7.06 -6.06 1.64
CA ALA A 241 6.58 -6.58 2.92
C ALA A 241 7.62 -6.48 4.04
N PHE A 242 8.90 -6.67 3.72
CA PHE A 242 10.01 -6.51 4.67
C PHE A 242 10.35 -5.04 4.96
N MET A 243 10.12 -4.11 4.04
CA MET A 243 10.51 -2.70 4.17
C MET A 243 9.50 -1.84 4.89
N MET A 244 8.20 -2.01 4.61
CA MET A 244 7.15 -1.07 5.05
C MET A 244 7.01 -0.99 6.58
N GLY A 245 7.01 -2.13 7.27
CA GLY A 245 6.89 -2.18 8.73
C GLY A 245 8.03 -1.44 9.44
N PRO A 246 9.29 -1.82 9.21
CA PRO A 246 10.45 -1.13 9.78
C PRO A 246 10.52 0.36 9.41
N ALA A 247 10.26 0.72 8.15
CA ALA A 247 10.29 2.12 7.72
C ALA A 247 9.24 2.97 8.45
N THR A 248 8.01 2.47 8.55
CA THR A 248 6.94 3.12 9.33
C THR A 248 7.34 3.27 10.80
N SER A 249 7.88 2.20 11.41
CA SER A 249 8.33 2.23 12.80
C SER A 249 9.40 3.29 13.04
N TYR A 250 10.41 3.41 12.17
CA TYR A 250 11.44 4.44 12.26
C TYR A 250 10.92 5.86 12.02
N ALA A 251 9.96 6.04 11.10
CA ALA A 251 9.34 7.32 10.85
C ALA A 251 8.55 7.84 12.06
N LEU A 252 7.86 6.95 12.79
CA LEU A 252 7.00 7.31 13.92
C LEU A 252 7.73 7.40 15.27
N GLU A 253 8.90 6.79 15.39
CA GLU A 253 9.65 6.69 16.67
C GLU A 253 9.86 8.02 17.39
N PRO A 254 10.20 9.16 16.71
CA PRO A 254 10.37 10.45 17.38
C PRO A 254 9.06 11.13 17.82
N TYR A 255 7.90 10.62 17.38
CA TYR A 255 6.61 11.31 17.50
C TYR A 255 5.59 10.56 18.37
N ALA A 256 6.04 9.88 19.43
CA ALA A 256 5.16 9.13 20.32
C ALA A 256 3.98 9.95 20.86
N ASN A 257 4.22 11.24 21.21
CA ASN A 257 3.21 12.16 21.73
C ASN A 257 2.27 12.73 20.65
N GLU A 258 2.64 12.60 19.37
CA GLU A 258 1.88 13.10 18.22
C GLU A 258 1.66 11.99 17.19
N ALA A 259 1.58 10.75 17.65
CA ALA A 259 1.53 9.56 16.82
C ALA A 259 0.40 9.60 15.76
N GLY A 260 -0.75 10.21 16.09
CA GLY A 260 -1.86 10.37 15.15
C GLY A 260 -1.52 11.25 13.96
N VAL A 261 -0.89 12.41 14.19
CA VAL A 261 -0.47 13.34 13.13
C VAL A 261 0.64 12.72 12.28
N ALA A 262 1.64 12.13 12.93
CA ALA A 262 2.76 11.48 12.25
C ALA A 262 2.30 10.29 11.39
N SER A 263 1.39 9.44 11.89
CA SER A 263 0.83 8.30 11.15
C SER A 263 0.02 8.75 9.93
N ALA A 264 -0.79 9.80 10.09
CA ALA A 264 -1.53 10.38 8.95
C ALA A 264 -0.59 10.89 7.85
N LEU A 265 0.53 11.54 8.25
CA LEU A 265 1.54 12.01 7.31
C LEU A 265 2.31 10.87 6.63
N VAL A 266 2.68 9.80 7.37
CA VAL A 266 3.29 8.60 6.75
C VAL A 266 2.35 8.04 5.70
N GLY A 267 1.06 7.85 6.03
CA GLY A 267 0.06 7.35 5.08
C GLY A 267 -0.12 8.25 3.88
N PHE A 268 -0.17 9.58 4.09
CA PHE A 268 -0.25 10.55 2.99
C PHE A 268 0.96 10.49 2.07
N VAL A 269 2.18 10.56 2.62
CA VAL A 269 3.43 10.51 1.81
C VAL A 269 3.54 9.17 1.08
N GLN A 270 3.15 8.07 1.73
CA GLN A 270 3.13 6.73 1.14
C GLN A 270 2.19 6.66 -0.07
N MET A 271 0.96 7.12 0.07
CA MET A 271 -0.05 7.01 -1.00
C MET A 271 0.17 8.05 -2.09
N ALA A 272 0.35 9.33 -1.73
CA ALA A 272 0.56 10.40 -2.71
C ALA A 272 1.91 10.25 -3.42
N GLY A 273 2.97 9.95 -2.68
CA GLY A 273 4.30 9.71 -3.26
C GLY A 273 4.33 8.42 -4.11
N GLY A 274 3.66 7.38 -3.66
CA GLY A 274 3.51 6.14 -4.42
C GLY A 274 2.75 6.35 -5.72
N ALA A 275 1.63 7.08 -5.68
CA ALA A 275 0.85 7.42 -6.86
C ALA A 275 1.65 8.29 -7.85
N ALA A 276 2.38 9.30 -7.34
CA ALA A 276 3.24 10.14 -8.18
C ALA A 276 4.33 9.33 -8.88
N LEU A 277 4.99 8.41 -8.17
CA LEU A 277 5.99 7.51 -8.76
C LEU A 277 5.37 6.57 -9.82
N GLY A 278 4.20 6.02 -9.53
CA GLY A 278 3.47 5.17 -10.49
C GLY A 278 3.08 5.94 -11.75
N LEU A 279 2.56 7.16 -11.61
CA LEU A 279 2.22 8.02 -12.76
C LEU A 279 3.46 8.40 -13.58
N LEU A 280 4.56 8.77 -12.92
CA LEU A 280 5.82 9.07 -13.60
C LEU A 280 6.35 7.85 -14.36
N ALA A 281 6.31 6.66 -13.73
CA ALA A 281 6.73 5.42 -14.36
C ALA A 281 5.89 5.07 -15.59
N MET A 282 4.59 5.31 -15.56
CA MET A 282 3.69 5.07 -16.69
C MET A 282 3.81 6.14 -17.79
N ALA A 283 4.22 7.37 -17.44
CA ALA A 283 4.42 8.45 -18.40
C ALA A 283 5.73 8.33 -19.19
N LEU A 284 6.65 7.46 -18.77
CA LEU A 284 7.90 7.23 -19.50
C LEU A 284 7.61 6.50 -20.83
N PRO A 285 8.12 7.01 -21.96
CA PRO A 285 7.94 6.39 -23.28
C PRO A 285 8.91 5.20 -23.48
N ILE A 286 8.89 4.25 -22.55
CA ILE A 286 9.76 3.07 -22.51
C ILE A 286 8.93 1.81 -22.23
N GLU A 287 9.53 0.65 -22.44
CA GLU A 287 8.88 -0.62 -22.18
C GLU A 287 8.37 -0.74 -20.72
N PRO A 288 7.13 -1.24 -20.50
CA PRO A 288 6.53 -1.36 -19.17
C PRO A 288 7.40 -2.10 -18.14
N LYS A 289 8.04 -3.19 -18.55
CA LYS A 289 8.94 -3.96 -17.67
C LYS A 289 10.17 -3.16 -17.25
N LEU A 290 10.73 -2.37 -18.18
CA LEU A 290 11.88 -1.49 -17.90
C LEU A 290 11.48 -0.35 -16.95
N SER A 291 10.32 0.25 -17.16
CA SER A 291 9.78 1.29 -16.27
C SER A 291 9.64 0.79 -14.84
N LEU A 292 9.08 -0.42 -14.66
CA LEU A 292 8.98 -1.06 -13.35
C LEU A 292 10.35 -1.37 -12.73
N ALA A 293 11.32 -1.84 -13.53
CA ALA A 293 12.68 -2.10 -13.06
C ALA A 293 13.37 -0.83 -12.56
N ILE A 294 13.19 0.31 -13.22
CA ILE A 294 13.70 1.62 -12.77
C ILE A 294 13.11 2.01 -11.41
N VAL A 295 11.81 1.83 -11.23
CA VAL A 295 11.17 2.09 -9.93
C VAL A 295 11.73 1.17 -8.84
N MET A 296 11.91 -0.12 -9.11
CA MET A 296 12.52 -1.08 -8.17
C MET A 296 13.94 -0.66 -7.79
N LEU A 297 14.74 -0.19 -8.75
CA LEU A 297 16.10 0.30 -8.52
C LEU A 297 16.11 1.55 -7.64
N ALA A 298 15.21 2.49 -7.90
CA ALA A 298 15.08 3.71 -7.09
C ALA A 298 14.70 3.39 -5.64
N VAL A 299 13.79 2.43 -5.44
CA VAL A 299 13.40 1.96 -4.10
C VAL A 299 14.56 1.26 -3.39
N TYR A 300 15.31 0.41 -4.08
CA TYR A 300 16.53 -0.22 -3.56
C TYR A 300 17.53 0.82 -3.07
N TRP A 301 17.86 1.82 -3.91
CA TRP A 301 18.80 2.88 -3.54
C TRP A 301 18.31 3.68 -2.33
N ARG A 302 17.04 3.96 -2.26
CA ARG A 302 16.45 4.67 -1.13
C ARG A 302 16.48 3.84 0.14
N GLY A 303 16.14 2.56 0.07
CA GLY A 303 16.21 1.62 1.19
C GLY A 303 17.63 1.48 1.73
N LYS A 304 18.62 1.31 0.85
CA LYS A 304 20.03 1.22 1.22
C LYS A 304 20.54 2.48 1.93
N ARG A 305 20.13 3.68 1.49
CA ARG A 305 20.49 4.95 2.15
C ARG A 305 19.79 5.17 3.48
N ALA A 306 18.66 4.53 3.69
CA ALA A 306 17.92 4.60 4.94
C ALA A 306 18.42 3.60 6.00
N GLU A 307 19.40 2.74 5.67
CA GLU A 307 19.99 1.81 6.63
C GLU A 307 20.64 2.59 7.78
N PRO A 308 20.25 2.33 9.03
CA PRO A 308 20.77 3.06 10.20
C PRO A 308 22.26 2.81 10.48
N VAL A 309 22.91 1.90 9.76
CA VAL A 309 24.36 1.60 9.86
C VAL A 309 25.22 2.84 9.54
N ASN A 310 24.73 3.80 8.77
CA ASN A 310 25.43 5.06 8.46
C ASN A 310 25.16 6.19 9.48
N MET A 311 24.26 6.00 10.44
CA MET A 311 24.08 6.94 11.54
C MET A 311 25.02 6.54 12.68
N SER A 312 26.18 7.22 12.78
CA SER A 312 27.13 7.00 13.88
C SER A 312 26.42 7.07 15.24
N ALA A 313 26.83 6.25 16.20
CA ALA A 313 26.29 6.26 17.58
C ALA A 313 26.32 7.67 18.21
N ALA A 314 27.18 8.59 17.73
CA ALA A 314 27.27 9.98 18.11
C ALA A 314 26.09 10.81 17.60
N SER A 315 25.57 10.54 16.40
CA SER A 315 24.35 11.22 15.89
C SER A 315 23.09 10.75 16.62
N TRP A 316 23.03 9.50 17.06
CA TRP A 316 21.95 8.96 17.90
C TRP A 316 21.84 9.72 19.24
N LYS A 317 22.97 9.92 19.95
CA LYS A 317 23.01 10.65 21.23
C LYS A 317 22.61 12.12 21.09
N LYS A 318 22.94 12.77 19.98
CA LYS A 318 22.62 14.18 19.74
C LYS A 318 21.09 14.41 19.53
N TYR A 319 20.39 13.42 18.94
CA TYR A 319 18.94 13.50 18.72
C TYR A 319 18.12 13.10 19.96
N THR A 320 18.62 12.20 20.82
CA THR A 320 17.94 11.83 22.05
C THR A 320 18.08 12.88 23.16
N ASN A 321 19.11 13.73 23.12
CA ASN A 321 19.34 14.78 24.13
C ASN A 321 18.69 16.14 23.82
N ASN A 322 18.26 16.39 22.59
CA ASN A 322 17.55 17.62 22.21
C ASN A 322 16.02 17.55 22.40
N GLY A 323 15.52 16.50 23.01
CA GLY A 323 14.11 16.28 23.31
C GLY A 323 13.75 16.38 24.81
N LYS A 324 14.66 16.98 25.62
CA LYS A 324 14.36 17.37 27.01
C LYS A 324 14.23 18.86 27.15
#